data_021bea31d0355397ee16feac0177666d
#
_entry.id   021bea31d0355397ee16feac0177666d
#
_cell.length_a   1.000
_cell.length_b   1.000
_cell.length_c   1.000
_cell.angle_alpha   90.00
_cell.angle_beta   90.00
_cell.angle_gamma   90.00
#
_symmetry.space_group_name_H-M   'P 1'
#
loop_
_entity.id
_entity.type
_entity.pdbx_description
1 polymer ?
#
loop_
_entity_poly.entity_id
_entity_poly.type
_entity_poly.pdbx_seq_one_letter_code
_entity_poly.pdbx_strand_id
1 'polypeptide(L)'
;MKLTRGLFLLMFLGRMNASAFAAEKLIADYGGHAGFQSATWIGRDLRIFEKHGLDVEIVMITGAARSVAALLGNSTHFATGSATGPLAAAVRGSDLKVLAASYNKFPYAFVVKPEIRNPKELRGKRVNILNYGGSNDLALQLALKEWGMKLSDVQVIIGGDAPTRMGALMSGRIDATILSPPHLTIVAKAGYRILADMGDMSANFTQSSLYVKGSSLKENRDRVKRFLRGYAEAIHVIKTDRVRTMKVFANRMRIDDPETVRTTYEYFAPRFSFPPRVNLDGVRDTINFYAEQNPDFKNRKPEEFVDQSLMDELDKEGFFKKLGQ
;
A
#
# COMPACT_ATOMS: atom_id res chain seq x y z
N MET A 1 -51.88 -40.81 57.26
CA MET A 1 -52.18 -40.37 55.88
C MET A 1 -51.88 -38.90 55.76
N LYS A 2 -50.69 -38.52 55.30
CA LYS A 2 -50.33 -37.12 54.97
C LYS A 2 -49.56 -37.13 53.60
N LEU A 3 -50.19 -36.63 52.56
CA LEU A 3 -49.59 -36.43 51.22
C LEU A 3 -48.62 -35.25 51.30
N THR A 4 -47.37 -35.47 50.92
CA THR A 4 -46.38 -34.43 50.67
C THR A 4 -46.33 -34.18 49.18
N ARG A 5 -46.75 -32.99 48.73
CA ARG A 5 -46.63 -32.47 47.36
C ARG A 5 -45.18 -32.03 47.12
N GLY A 6 -44.46 -32.73 46.23
CA GLY A 6 -43.17 -32.30 45.74
C GLY A 6 -43.35 -31.28 44.63
N LEU A 7 -42.77 -30.11 44.81
CA LEU A 7 -42.73 -29.03 43.84
C LEU A 7 -41.50 -29.21 42.92
N PHE A 8 -41.72 -29.62 41.65
CA PHE A 8 -40.68 -29.72 40.62
C PHE A 8 -40.44 -28.33 40.05
N LEU A 9 -39.32 -27.71 40.43
CA LEU A 9 -38.85 -26.43 39.85
C LEU A 9 -38.08 -26.73 38.55
N LEU A 10 -38.70 -26.58 37.37
CA LEU A 10 -38.05 -26.64 36.07
C LEU A 10 -37.20 -25.39 35.88
N MET A 11 -35.88 -25.52 36.04
CA MET A 11 -34.92 -24.50 35.57
C MET A 11 -34.88 -24.53 34.03
N PHE A 12 -35.48 -23.54 33.40
CA PHE A 12 -35.32 -23.24 31.98
C PHE A 12 -33.94 -22.56 31.79
N LEU A 13 -32.91 -23.34 31.51
CA LEU A 13 -31.61 -22.83 31.04
C LEU A 13 -31.81 -22.32 29.61
N GLY A 14 -32.05 -21.00 29.50
CA GLY A 14 -32.01 -20.28 28.24
C GLY A 14 -30.61 -20.41 27.64
N ARG A 15 -30.43 -21.29 26.67
CA ARG A 15 -29.25 -21.27 25.80
C ARG A 15 -29.28 -19.95 25.00
N MET A 16 -28.50 -18.96 25.41
CA MET A 16 -28.12 -17.87 24.54
C MET A 16 -27.31 -18.49 23.39
N ASN A 17 -27.99 -18.74 22.26
CA ASN A 17 -27.31 -18.98 21.00
C ASN A 17 -26.58 -17.71 20.61
N ALA A 18 -25.33 -17.60 21.02
CA ALA A 18 -24.40 -16.68 20.37
C ALA A 18 -24.25 -17.24 18.93
N SER A 19 -25.01 -16.69 18.01
CA SER A 19 -24.77 -16.90 16.59
C SER A 19 -23.36 -16.40 16.33
N ALA A 20 -22.40 -17.30 16.27
CA ALA A 20 -21.08 -17.01 15.73
C ALA A 20 -21.34 -16.60 14.28
N PHE A 21 -21.40 -15.30 14.02
CA PHE A 21 -21.41 -14.80 12.66
C PHE A 21 -20.16 -15.35 11.99
N ALA A 22 -20.34 -16.26 11.04
CA ALA A 22 -19.23 -16.73 10.21
C ALA A 22 -18.57 -15.48 9.58
N ALA A 23 -17.24 -15.37 9.76
CA ALA A 23 -16.50 -14.22 9.22
C ALA A 23 -16.73 -14.15 7.71
N GLU A 24 -17.02 -12.97 7.21
CA GLU A 24 -17.28 -12.72 5.79
C GLU A 24 -15.99 -12.87 4.98
N LYS A 25 -16.01 -13.80 4.01
CA LYS A 25 -14.85 -14.08 3.15
C LYS A 25 -14.65 -12.98 2.11
N LEU A 26 -13.47 -12.40 2.11
CA LEU A 26 -13.10 -11.30 1.23
C LEU A 26 -11.72 -11.53 0.64
N ILE A 27 -11.47 -10.95 -0.53
CA ILE A 27 -10.15 -10.97 -1.18
C ILE A 27 -9.66 -9.53 -1.27
N ALA A 28 -8.44 -9.29 -0.75
CA ALA A 28 -7.74 -8.02 -0.91
C ALA A 28 -6.43 -8.23 -1.69
N ASP A 29 -6.11 -7.33 -2.61
CA ASP A 29 -4.82 -7.39 -3.28
C ASP A 29 -3.77 -6.45 -2.68
N TYR A 30 -2.50 -6.77 -2.99
CA TYR A 30 -1.35 -5.93 -2.71
C TYR A 30 -0.31 -6.05 -3.85
N GLY A 31 0.48 -4.99 -4.07
CA GLY A 31 1.28 -4.84 -5.30
C GLY A 31 2.63 -5.53 -5.32
N GLY A 32 3.15 -6.04 -4.19
CA GLY A 32 4.49 -6.66 -4.15
C GLY A 32 5.06 -6.84 -2.75
N HIS A 33 6.28 -7.41 -2.69
CA HIS A 33 6.99 -7.74 -1.45
C HIS A 33 7.94 -6.61 -0.99
N ALA A 34 7.38 -5.46 -0.63
CA ALA A 34 8.14 -4.37 -0.03
C ALA A 34 7.43 -3.86 1.23
N GLY A 35 8.16 -3.37 2.21
CA GLY A 35 7.61 -3.05 3.53
C GLY A 35 6.48 -2.03 3.53
N PHE A 36 6.43 -1.11 2.57
CA PHE A 36 5.30 -0.17 2.42
C PHE A 36 3.96 -0.85 2.05
N GLN A 37 3.97 -2.12 1.60
CA GLN A 37 2.76 -2.92 1.32
C GLN A 37 2.23 -3.66 2.56
N SER A 38 2.92 -3.57 3.69
CA SER A 38 2.75 -4.50 4.81
C SER A 38 1.46 -4.34 5.61
N ALA A 39 0.72 -3.25 5.48
CA ALA A 39 -0.52 -3.08 6.24
C ALA A 39 -1.52 -4.23 5.98
N THR A 40 -1.66 -4.66 4.72
CA THR A 40 -2.51 -5.79 4.35
C THR A 40 -1.97 -7.12 4.92
N TRP A 41 -0.64 -7.32 4.91
CA TRP A 41 -0.02 -8.53 5.47
C TRP A 41 -0.21 -8.63 6.98
N ILE A 42 0.08 -7.54 7.70
CA ILE A 42 -0.08 -7.44 9.15
C ILE A 42 -1.54 -7.69 9.54
N GLY A 43 -2.48 -7.06 8.80
CA GLY A 43 -3.91 -7.25 9.01
C GLY A 43 -4.34 -8.72 8.90
N ARG A 44 -3.79 -9.45 7.91
CA ARG A 44 -4.07 -10.87 7.67
C ARG A 44 -3.33 -11.79 8.64
N ASP A 45 -2.00 -11.65 8.75
CA ASP A 45 -1.15 -12.63 9.46
C ASP A 45 -1.29 -12.53 10.99
N LEU A 46 -1.63 -11.36 11.50
CA LEU A 46 -1.92 -11.15 12.93
C LEU A 46 -3.43 -11.24 13.23
N ARG A 47 -4.24 -11.71 12.28
CA ARG A 47 -5.69 -11.92 12.43
C ARG A 47 -6.47 -10.66 12.83
N ILE A 48 -5.96 -9.49 12.47
CA ILE A 48 -6.60 -8.20 12.81
C ILE A 48 -7.93 -8.07 12.04
N PHE A 49 -8.00 -8.47 10.77
CA PHE A 49 -9.25 -8.45 10.01
C PHE A 49 -10.31 -9.35 10.64
N GLU A 50 -9.93 -10.52 11.17
CA GLU A 50 -10.85 -11.42 11.86
C GLU A 50 -11.42 -10.79 13.14
N LYS A 51 -10.62 -10.01 13.89
CA LYS A 51 -11.07 -9.22 15.04
C LYS A 51 -12.21 -8.25 14.64
N HIS A 52 -12.22 -7.80 13.39
CA HIS A 52 -13.27 -6.96 12.83
C HIS A 52 -14.35 -7.76 12.06
N GLY A 53 -14.44 -9.07 12.27
CA GLY A 53 -15.46 -9.94 11.68
C GLY A 53 -15.27 -10.21 10.18
N LEU A 54 -14.03 -10.13 9.67
CA LEU A 54 -13.71 -10.35 8.26
C LEU A 54 -12.69 -11.49 8.10
N ASP A 55 -12.98 -12.46 7.24
CA ASP A 55 -12.00 -13.45 6.78
C ASP A 55 -11.37 -12.95 5.47
N VAL A 56 -10.18 -12.37 5.56
CA VAL A 56 -9.52 -11.73 4.41
C VAL A 56 -8.43 -12.63 3.87
N GLU A 57 -8.62 -13.13 2.65
CA GLU A 57 -7.55 -13.68 1.83
C GLU A 57 -6.80 -12.55 1.12
N ILE A 58 -5.47 -12.65 1.05
CA ILE A 58 -4.66 -11.65 0.37
C ILE A 58 -3.93 -12.25 -0.83
N VAL A 59 -3.99 -11.56 -1.96
CA VAL A 59 -3.37 -11.99 -3.22
C VAL A 59 -2.40 -10.93 -3.74
N MET A 60 -1.28 -11.36 -4.30
CA MET A 60 -0.33 -10.43 -4.92
C MET A 60 -0.70 -10.18 -6.38
N ILE A 61 -0.96 -8.91 -6.72
CA ILE A 61 -1.22 -8.48 -8.10
C ILE A 61 -0.25 -7.34 -8.44
N THR A 62 0.83 -7.67 -9.14
CA THR A 62 1.86 -6.71 -9.50
C THR A 62 1.40 -5.79 -10.64
N GLY A 63 1.45 -4.49 -10.40
CA GLY A 63 1.11 -3.45 -11.37
C GLY A 63 -0.30 -2.87 -11.18
N ALA A 64 -0.38 -1.54 -11.10
CA ALA A 64 -1.61 -0.82 -10.77
C ALA A 64 -2.77 -1.12 -11.72
N ALA A 65 -2.52 -1.25 -13.02
CA ALA A 65 -3.56 -1.54 -14.02
C ALA A 65 -4.21 -2.93 -13.80
N ARG A 66 -3.40 -3.94 -13.43
CA ARG A 66 -3.92 -5.29 -13.16
C ARG A 66 -4.73 -5.34 -11.87
N SER A 67 -4.27 -4.67 -10.81
CA SER A 67 -5.00 -4.54 -9.55
C SER A 67 -6.35 -3.84 -9.77
N VAL A 68 -6.38 -2.74 -10.52
CA VAL A 68 -7.62 -2.06 -10.92
C VAL A 68 -8.54 -2.99 -11.71
N ALA A 69 -8.01 -3.73 -12.69
CA ALA A 69 -8.82 -4.66 -13.48
C ALA A 69 -9.44 -5.78 -12.62
N ALA A 70 -8.67 -6.35 -11.67
CA ALA A 70 -9.16 -7.35 -10.74
C ALA A 70 -10.29 -6.80 -9.84
N LEU A 71 -10.15 -5.58 -9.34
CA LEU A 71 -11.16 -4.92 -8.51
C LEU A 71 -12.44 -4.61 -9.31
N LEU A 72 -12.31 -4.05 -10.51
CA LEU A 72 -13.46 -3.75 -11.39
C LEU A 72 -14.17 -5.03 -11.83
N GLY A 73 -13.41 -6.11 -12.08
CA GLY A 73 -13.94 -7.42 -12.45
C GLY A 73 -14.47 -8.27 -11.27
N ASN A 74 -14.52 -7.73 -10.05
CA ASN A 74 -14.93 -8.44 -8.82
C ASN A 74 -14.05 -9.65 -8.44
N SER A 75 -12.86 -9.79 -8.98
CA SER A 75 -11.89 -10.80 -8.55
C SER A 75 -11.28 -10.46 -7.19
N THR A 76 -11.28 -9.18 -6.82
CA THR A 76 -10.92 -8.68 -5.49
C THR A 76 -11.99 -7.71 -4.99
N HIS A 77 -12.10 -7.55 -3.67
CA HIS A 77 -13.05 -6.66 -3.01
C HIS A 77 -12.39 -5.36 -2.56
N PHE A 78 -11.10 -5.45 -2.24
CA PHE A 78 -10.26 -4.36 -1.81
C PHE A 78 -8.93 -4.41 -2.56
N ALA A 79 -8.39 -3.26 -2.88
CA ALA A 79 -7.10 -3.17 -3.53
C ALA A 79 -6.18 -2.19 -2.78
N THR A 80 -4.90 -2.57 -2.68
CA THR A 80 -3.89 -1.69 -2.08
C THR A 80 -2.71 -1.47 -3.01
N GLY A 81 -2.35 -0.20 -3.19
CA GLY A 81 -1.25 0.15 -4.10
C GLY A 81 -1.05 1.65 -4.25
N SER A 82 -0.45 2.04 -5.35
CA SER A 82 -0.30 3.43 -5.73
C SER A 82 -1.64 4.03 -6.17
N ALA A 83 -1.90 5.28 -5.81
CA ALA A 83 -3.07 6.02 -6.29
C ALA A 83 -3.07 6.24 -7.81
N THR A 84 -1.95 6.07 -8.52
CA THR A 84 -1.88 6.23 -9.98
C THR A 84 -2.89 5.35 -10.71
N GLY A 85 -3.08 4.10 -10.25
CA GLY A 85 -4.01 3.16 -10.88
C GLY A 85 -5.47 3.60 -10.80
N PRO A 86 -6.04 3.79 -9.59
CA PRO A 86 -7.43 4.22 -9.46
C PRO A 86 -7.67 5.60 -10.07
N LEU A 87 -6.71 6.55 -10.01
CA LEU A 87 -6.85 7.85 -10.68
C LEU A 87 -6.95 7.68 -12.21
N ALA A 88 -6.03 6.92 -12.81
CA ALA A 88 -6.03 6.68 -14.25
C ALA A 88 -7.31 5.95 -14.74
N ALA A 89 -7.90 5.10 -13.91
CA ALA A 89 -9.15 4.44 -14.23
C ALA A 89 -10.36 5.39 -14.06
N ALA A 90 -10.36 6.21 -13.00
CA ALA A 90 -11.47 7.12 -12.70
C ALA A 90 -11.64 8.23 -13.75
N VAL A 91 -10.54 8.78 -14.30
CA VAL A 91 -10.65 9.77 -15.41
C VAL A 91 -11.23 9.15 -16.67
N ARG A 92 -11.17 7.82 -16.82
CA ARG A 92 -11.83 7.07 -17.91
C ARG A 92 -13.24 6.61 -17.56
N GLY A 93 -13.81 7.11 -16.46
CA GLY A 93 -15.20 6.86 -16.07
C GLY A 93 -15.39 5.67 -15.11
N SER A 94 -14.35 5.06 -14.56
CA SER A 94 -14.54 4.01 -13.57
C SER A 94 -14.98 4.59 -12.22
N ASP A 95 -15.82 3.84 -11.51
CA ASP A 95 -16.32 4.19 -10.18
C ASP A 95 -15.34 3.71 -9.08
N LEU A 96 -14.11 4.26 -9.06
CA LEU A 96 -13.13 3.94 -8.02
C LEU A 96 -12.93 5.10 -7.06
N LYS A 97 -12.79 4.77 -5.75
CA LYS A 97 -12.52 5.74 -4.69
C LYS A 97 -11.34 5.28 -3.83
N VAL A 98 -10.42 6.19 -3.58
CA VAL A 98 -9.32 6.04 -2.63
C VAL A 98 -9.84 6.43 -1.24
N LEU A 99 -9.75 5.53 -0.26
CA LEU A 99 -10.31 5.71 1.09
C LEU A 99 -9.26 6.05 2.14
N ALA A 100 -8.05 5.53 1.95
CA ALA A 100 -6.95 5.69 2.89
C ALA A 100 -5.62 5.65 2.14
N ALA A 101 -4.57 6.20 2.73
CA ALA A 101 -3.20 6.06 2.28
C ALA A 101 -2.27 5.94 3.48
N SER A 102 -1.49 4.88 3.51
CA SER A 102 -0.56 4.65 4.61
C SER A 102 0.83 5.23 4.37
N TYR A 103 1.10 5.74 3.17
CA TYR A 103 2.40 6.29 2.79
C TYR A 103 2.21 7.49 1.85
N ASN A 104 2.68 8.68 2.27
CA ASN A 104 2.41 9.94 1.58
C ASN A 104 3.65 10.53 0.88
N LYS A 105 4.64 9.70 0.59
CA LYS A 105 5.85 10.00 -0.18
C LYS A 105 6.24 8.78 -1.04
N PHE A 106 7.24 8.93 -1.90
CA PHE A 106 7.76 7.77 -2.62
C PHE A 106 8.58 6.87 -1.67
N PRO A 107 8.25 5.58 -1.55
CA PRO A 107 8.97 4.66 -0.67
C PRO A 107 10.18 4.04 -1.38
N TYR A 108 10.89 4.80 -2.19
CA TYR A 108 11.92 4.33 -3.10
C TYR A 108 13.22 5.10 -2.94
N ALA A 109 14.32 4.47 -3.38
CA ALA A 109 15.57 5.14 -3.67
C ALA A 109 15.97 4.91 -5.13
N PHE A 110 16.61 5.89 -5.73
CA PHE A 110 17.21 5.78 -7.04
C PHE A 110 18.61 5.17 -6.90
N VAL A 111 18.77 3.95 -7.42
CA VAL A 111 20.00 3.17 -7.26
C VAL A 111 20.71 3.06 -8.60
N VAL A 112 22.02 3.24 -8.57
CA VAL A 112 22.87 3.26 -9.75
C VAL A 112 24.13 2.43 -9.54
N LYS A 113 24.80 2.09 -10.64
CA LYS A 113 26.14 1.51 -10.61
C LYS A 113 27.12 2.43 -9.87
N PRO A 114 28.19 1.89 -9.25
CA PRO A 114 29.13 2.66 -8.43
C PRO A 114 29.80 3.84 -9.15
N GLU A 115 30.03 3.70 -10.46
CA GLU A 115 30.66 4.72 -11.31
C GLU A 115 29.79 5.95 -11.56
N ILE A 116 28.47 5.85 -11.43
CA ILE A 116 27.53 6.97 -11.60
C ILE A 116 27.46 7.75 -10.28
N ARG A 117 27.97 8.96 -10.24
CA ARG A 117 28.17 9.76 -9.03
C ARG A 117 27.18 10.91 -8.87
N ASN A 118 26.57 11.33 -9.97
CA ASN A 118 25.61 12.45 -9.98
C ASN A 118 24.53 12.22 -11.05
N PRO A 119 23.37 12.88 -10.96
CA PRO A 119 22.25 12.69 -11.88
C PRO A 119 22.59 12.93 -13.35
N LYS A 120 23.49 13.88 -13.67
CA LYS A 120 23.84 14.21 -15.06
C LYS A 120 24.52 13.05 -15.80
N GLU A 121 25.18 12.17 -15.06
CA GLU A 121 25.83 10.96 -15.61
C GLU A 121 24.83 9.85 -16.02
N LEU A 122 23.54 10.05 -15.73
CA LEU A 122 22.46 9.18 -16.23
C LEU A 122 22.18 9.37 -17.72
N ARG A 123 22.71 10.43 -18.37
CA ARG A 123 22.49 10.65 -19.80
C ARG A 123 22.94 9.44 -20.63
N GLY A 124 22.01 8.92 -21.45
CA GLY A 124 22.23 7.73 -22.27
C GLY A 124 22.29 6.40 -21.49
N LYS A 125 22.11 6.41 -20.18
CA LYS A 125 22.13 5.18 -19.35
C LYS A 125 20.78 4.44 -19.37
N ARG A 126 20.85 3.11 -19.19
CA ARG A 126 19.69 2.23 -19.11
C ARG A 126 19.09 2.29 -17.71
N VAL A 127 17.90 2.87 -17.60
CA VAL A 127 17.14 2.99 -16.34
C VAL A 127 15.94 2.06 -16.39
N ASN A 128 15.86 1.13 -15.46
CA ASN A 128 14.77 0.15 -15.45
C ASN A 128 13.67 0.53 -14.46
N ILE A 129 12.43 0.46 -14.93
CA ILE A 129 11.20 0.63 -14.16
C ILE A 129 10.24 -0.55 -14.38
N LEU A 130 9.23 -0.70 -13.52
CA LEU A 130 8.26 -1.79 -13.62
C LEU A 130 7.41 -1.68 -14.91
N ASN A 131 6.78 -0.53 -15.12
CA ASN A 131 5.90 -0.24 -16.25
C ASN A 131 5.66 1.25 -16.39
N TYR A 132 5.26 1.70 -17.56
CA TYR A 132 4.77 3.06 -17.77
C TYR A 132 3.44 3.31 -17.04
N GLY A 133 3.21 4.56 -16.63
CA GLY A 133 1.99 5.00 -15.93
C GLY A 133 1.87 4.47 -14.49
N GLY A 134 2.90 3.79 -13.97
CA GLY A 134 2.96 3.33 -12.59
C GLY A 134 3.77 4.26 -11.68
N SER A 135 3.81 3.93 -10.39
CA SER A 135 4.55 4.74 -9.40
C SER A 135 6.05 4.85 -9.66
N ASN A 136 6.69 3.81 -10.21
CA ASN A 136 8.11 3.89 -10.56
C ASN A 136 8.37 4.82 -11.75
N ASP A 137 7.46 4.83 -12.73
CA ASP A 137 7.55 5.74 -13.87
C ASP A 137 7.38 7.19 -13.42
N LEU A 138 6.33 7.47 -12.64
CA LEU A 138 6.11 8.80 -12.07
C LEU A 138 7.32 9.25 -11.24
N ALA A 139 7.85 8.37 -10.39
CA ALA A 139 9.02 8.65 -9.58
C ALA A 139 10.26 8.97 -10.44
N LEU A 140 10.52 8.18 -11.50
CA LEU A 140 11.60 8.45 -12.44
C LEU A 140 11.46 9.83 -13.09
N GLN A 141 10.29 10.13 -13.64
CA GLN A 141 10.07 11.39 -14.37
C GLN A 141 10.18 12.61 -13.45
N LEU A 142 9.64 12.52 -12.23
CA LEU A 142 9.78 13.60 -11.25
C LEU A 142 11.23 13.79 -10.79
N ALA A 143 11.98 12.71 -10.56
CA ALA A 143 13.40 12.80 -10.24
C ALA A 143 14.20 13.45 -11.37
N LEU A 144 13.99 13.03 -12.60
CA LEU A 144 14.64 13.62 -13.77
C LEU A 144 14.30 15.10 -13.90
N LYS A 145 13.03 15.49 -13.71
CA LYS A 145 12.57 16.88 -13.75
C LYS A 145 13.26 17.73 -12.67
N GLU A 146 13.36 17.22 -11.43
CA GLU A 146 14.05 17.89 -10.32
C GLU A 146 15.54 18.07 -10.59
N TRP A 147 16.17 17.14 -11.32
CA TRP A 147 17.56 17.22 -11.74
C TRP A 147 17.80 18.03 -13.03
N GLY A 148 16.76 18.68 -13.58
CA GLY A 148 16.84 19.43 -14.83
C GLY A 148 17.08 18.55 -16.04
N MET A 149 16.57 17.30 -16.01
CA MET A 149 16.66 16.29 -17.08
C MET A 149 15.28 15.94 -17.62
N LYS A 150 15.26 15.32 -18.79
CA LYS A 150 14.05 14.83 -19.46
C LYS A 150 14.09 13.29 -19.55
N LEU A 151 12.92 12.67 -19.73
CA LEU A 151 12.84 11.22 -19.93
C LEU A 151 13.65 10.75 -21.14
N SER A 152 13.74 11.58 -22.19
CA SER A 152 14.56 11.33 -23.39
C SER A 152 16.07 11.34 -23.13
N ASP A 153 16.53 11.83 -21.99
CA ASP A 153 17.96 11.81 -21.63
C ASP A 153 18.44 10.43 -21.18
N VAL A 154 17.51 9.49 -20.91
CA VAL A 154 17.82 8.14 -20.44
C VAL A 154 17.17 7.08 -21.35
N GLN A 155 17.70 5.85 -21.32
CA GLN A 155 17.09 4.70 -22.00
C GLN A 155 16.22 3.95 -21.00
N VAL A 156 14.91 4.13 -21.09
CA VAL A 156 13.97 3.46 -20.19
C VAL A 156 13.80 1.99 -20.59
N ILE A 157 14.11 1.09 -19.67
CA ILE A 157 13.89 -0.34 -19.80
C ILE A 157 12.68 -0.72 -18.97
N ILE A 158 11.73 -1.41 -19.57
CA ILE A 158 10.50 -1.84 -18.89
C ILE A 158 10.63 -3.30 -18.47
N GLY A 159 10.21 -3.59 -17.26
CA GLY A 159 9.95 -4.96 -16.83
C GLY A 159 10.57 -5.38 -15.52
N GLY A 160 9.99 -6.42 -15.00
CA GLY A 160 10.41 -7.08 -13.78
C GLY A 160 9.92 -6.43 -12.49
N ASP A 161 9.64 -7.28 -11.52
CA ASP A 161 9.46 -6.89 -10.13
C ASP A 161 10.79 -6.42 -9.50
N ALA A 162 10.80 -6.06 -8.23
CA ALA A 162 12.00 -5.54 -7.58
C ALA A 162 13.17 -6.54 -7.55
N PRO A 163 12.99 -7.85 -7.26
CA PRO A 163 14.06 -8.85 -7.38
C PRO A 163 14.66 -8.91 -8.79
N THR A 164 13.82 -8.92 -9.81
CA THR A 164 14.27 -8.99 -11.22
C THR A 164 15.09 -7.75 -11.59
N ARG A 165 14.64 -6.56 -11.22
CA ARG A 165 15.37 -5.31 -11.48
C ARG A 165 16.67 -5.25 -10.70
N MET A 166 16.69 -5.71 -9.45
CA MET A 166 17.92 -5.86 -8.65
C MET A 166 18.92 -6.77 -9.35
N GLY A 167 18.48 -7.94 -9.80
CA GLY A 167 19.34 -8.88 -10.53
C GLY A 167 19.86 -8.31 -11.86
N ALA A 168 19.04 -7.53 -12.58
CA ALA A 168 19.45 -6.86 -13.81
C ALA A 168 20.52 -5.78 -13.56
N LEU A 169 20.41 -5.03 -12.45
CA LEU A 169 21.41 -4.06 -12.02
C LEU A 169 22.73 -4.76 -11.65
N MET A 170 22.65 -5.79 -10.82
CA MET A 170 23.84 -6.53 -10.33
C MET A 170 24.56 -7.27 -11.45
N SER A 171 23.86 -7.74 -12.48
CA SER A 171 24.45 -8.37 -13.67
C SER A 171 24.94 -7.36 -14.72
N GLY A 172 24.81 -6.06 -14.49
CA GLY A 172 25.25 -5.01 -15.41
C GLY A 172 24.36 -4.83 -16.65
N ARG A 173 23.22 -5.52 -16.76
CA ARG A 173 22.26 -5.38 -17.88
C ARG A 173 21.58 -4.01 -17.91
N ILE A 174 21.45 -3.37 -16.76
CA ILE A 174 20.98 -1.99 -16.60
C ILE A 174 21.98 -1.19 -15.77
N ASP A 175 21.89 0.13 -15.83
CA ASP A 175 22.83 1.03 -15.16
C ASP A 175 22.22 1.69 -13.93
N ALA A 176 20.88 1.77 -13.89
CA ALA A 176 20.11 2.34 -12.80
C ALA A 176 18.73 1.69 -12.67
N THR A 177 18.17 1.74 -11.46
CA THR A 177 16.77 1.36 -11.20
C THR A 177 16.26 2.02 -9.93
N ILE A 178 14.97 1.83 -9.64
CA ILE A 178 14.29 2.34 -8.44
C ILE A 178 13.94 1.15 -7.55
N LEU A 179 14.51 1.13 -6.36
CA LEU A 179 14.33 0.05 -5.37
C LEU A 179 13.89 0.61 -4.02
N SER A 180 13.39 -0.28 -3.18
CA SER A 180 13.10 -0.06 -1.76
C SER A 180 13.66 -1.22 -0.94
N PRO A 181 13.82 -1.08 0.38
CA PRO A 181 14.18 -2.22 1.21
C PRO A 181 13.16 -3.38 1.06
N PRO A 182 13.62 -4.64 1.10
CA PRO A 182 14.97 -5.09 1.43
C PRO A 182 15.98 -5.01 0.26
N HIS A 183 15.54 -4.94 -0.99
CA HIS A 183 16.40 -4.97 -2.19
C HIS A 183 17.41 -3.81 -2.21
N LEU A 184 16.96 -2.62 -1.78
CA LEU A 184 17.84 -1.46 -1.60
C LEU A 184 19.01 -1.76 -0.66
N THR A 185 18.74 -2.40 0.49
CA THR A 185 19.76 -2.76 1.47
C THR A 185 20.77 -3.75 0.88
N ILE A 186 20.29 -4.73 0.11
CA ILE A 186 21.15 -5.74 -0.52
C ILE A 186 22.11 -5.09 -1.53
N VAL A 187 21.62 -4.25 -2.43
CA VAL A 187 22.49 -3.62 -3.43
C VAL A 187 23.42 -2.59 -2.80
N ALA A 188 23.00 -1.87 -1.76
CA ALA A 188 23.85 -0.95 -1.02
C ALA A 188 25.03 -1.67 -0.35
N LYS A 189 24.78 -2.84 0.29
CA LYS A 189 25.83 -3.71 0.84
C LYS A 189 26.77 -4.25 -0.24
N ALA A 190 26.29 -4.43 -1.47
CA ALA A 190 27.08 -4.85 -2.62
C ALA A 190 27.85 -3.70 -3.32
N GLY A 191 27.84 -2.49 -2.74
CA GLY A 191 28.61 -1.34 -3.23
C GLY A 191 27.91 -0.48 -4.29
N TYR A 192 26.65 -0.76 -4.61
CA TYR A 192 25.88 0.11 -5.50
C TYR A 192 25.53 1.43 -4.81
N ARG A 193 25.47 2.50 -5.59
CA ARG A 193 25.25 3.85 -5.07
C ARG A 193 23.78 4.19 -5.00
N ILE A 194 23.34 4.73 -3.87
CA ILE A 194 22.05 5.42 -3.74
C ILE A 194 22.28 6.86 -4.22
N LEU A 195 21.68 7.18 -5.35
CA LEU A 195 21.80 8.53 -5.95
C LEU A 195 20.86 9.52 -5.26
N ALA A 196 19.67 9.06 -4.88
CA ALA A 196 18.70 9.84 -4.10
C ALA A 196 17.74 8.91 -3.33
N ASP A 197 17.36 9.31 -2.11
CA ASP A 197 16.13 8.81 -1.46
C ASP A 197 14.96 9.63 -2.02
N MET A 198 14.04 8.97 -2.70
CA MET A 198 12.91 9.65 -3.35
C MET A 198 11.84 10.08 -2.35
N GLY A 199 11.91 9.59 -1.11
CA GLY A 199 11.10 10.09 0.00
C GLY A 199 11.42 11.53 0.38
N ASP A 200 12.63 12.01 0.07
CA ASP A 200 13.10 13.38 0.35
C ASP A 200 12.78 14.37 -0.78
N MET A 201 12.21 13.87 -1.91
CA MET A 201 11.84 14.76 -3.02
C MET A 201 10.74 15.76 -2.61
N SER A 202 10.72 16.91 -3.29
CA SER A 202 9.74 17.97 -3.06
C SER A 202 8.30 17.53 -3.32
N ALA A 203 8.08 16.69 -4.34
CA ALA A 203 6.76 16.16 -4.71
C ALA A 203 6.15 15.29 -3.61
N ASN A 204 4.87 15.50 -3.32
CA ASN A 204 4.07 14.60 -2.53
C ASN A 204 3.56 13.45 -3.41
N PHE A 205 3.31 12.30 -2.80
CA PHE A 205 2.80 11.16 -3.52
C PHE A 205 1.91 10.29 -2.61
N THR A 206 0.85 9.74 -3.18
CA THR A 206 -0.07 8.87 -2.44
C THR A 206 0.24 7.41 -2.79
N GLN A 207 0.94 6.74 -1.88
CA GLN A 207 1.34 5.33 -2.00
C GLN A 207 0.68 4.49 -0.90
N SER A 208 0.59 3.18 -1.14
CA SER A 208 -0.09 2.23 -0.24
C SER A 208 -1.49 2.72 0.12
N SER A 209 -2.18 3.22 -0.91
CA SER A 209 -3.57 3.62 -0.80
C SER A 209 -4.48 2.39 -0.83
N LEU A 210 -5.51 2.42 0.02
CA LEU A 210 -6.63 1.50 -0.02
C LEU A 210 -7.70 2.11 -0.93
N TYR A 211 -8.15 1.35 -1.93
CA TYR A 211 -9.21 1.78 -2.83
C TYR A 211 -10.23 0.69 -3.11
N VAL A 212 -11.44 1.11 -3.39
CA VAL A 212 -12.62 0.25 -3.64
C VAL A 212 -13.46 0.81 -4.79
N LYS A 213 -14.46 0.04 -5.24
CA LYS A 213 -15.53 0.61 -6.09
C LYS A 213 -16.42 1.53 -5.26
N GLY A 214 -16.83 2.67 -5.81
CA GLY A 214 -17.77 3.59 -5.15
C GLY A 214 -19.14 2.94 -4.90
N SER A 215 -19.58 2.00 -5.76
CA SER A 215 -20.74 1.17 -5.50
C SER A 215 -20.62 0.38 -4.20
N SER A 216 -19.42 -0.15 -3.88
CA SER A 216 -19.19 -0.85 -2.62
C SER A 216 -19.36 0.04 -1.38
N LEU A 217 -19.06 1.33 -1.48
CA LEU A 217 -19.32 2.30 -0.40
C LEU A 217 -20.81 2.52 -0.14
N LYS A 218 -21.65 2.41 -1.18
CA LYS A 218 -23.10 2.56 -1.07
C LYS A 218 -23.78 1.29 -0.59
N GLU A 219 -23.41 0.16 -1.17
CA GLU A 219 -24.10 -1.13 -0.99
C GLU A 219 -23.55 -1.92 0.21
N ASN A 220 -22.28 -1.74 0.54
CA ASN A 220 -21.56 -2.54 1.53
C ASN A 220 -20.76 -1.68 2.52
N ARG A 221 -21.30 -0.51 2.90
CA ARG A 221 -20.60 0.50 3.71
C ARG A 221 -20.02 -0.06 5.01
N ASP A 222 -20.79 -0.89 5.73
CA ASP A 222 -20.31 -1.53 6.98
C ASP A 222 -19.12 -2.44 6.74
N ARG A 223 -19.16 -3.27 5.70
CA ARG A 223 -18.03 -4.11 5.30
C ARG A 223 -16.78 -3.29 5.01
N VAL A 224 -16.91 -2.23 4.23
CA VAL A 224 -15.79 -1.33 3.90
C VAL A 224 -15.25 -0.66 5.16
N LYS A 225 -16.12 -0.23 6.07
CA LYS A 225 -15.72 0.37 7.35
C LYS A 225 -14.97 -0.62 8.25
N ARG A 226 -15.44 -1.86 8.36
CA ARG A 226 -14.74 -2.92 9.11
C ARG A 226 -13.36 -3.24 8.52
N PHE A 227 -13.24 -3.29 7.19
CA PHE A 227 -11.95 -3.47 6.54
C PHE A 227 -11.01 -2.29 6.81
N LEU A 228 -11.51 -1.06 6.71
CA LEU A 228 -10.73 0.15 7.00
C LEU A 228 -10.25 0.19 8.46
N ARG A 229 -11.07 -0.25 9.43
CA ARG A 229 -10.65 -0.42 10.83
C ARG A 229 -9.47 -1.38 10.94
N GLY A 230 -9.58 -2.58 10.34
CA GLY A 230 -8.51 -3.57 10.36
C GLY A 230 -7.24 -3.08 9.67
N TYR A 231 -7.37 -2.38 8.55
CA TYR A 231 -6.24 -1.77 7.83
C TYR A 231 -5.54 -0.69 8.66
N ALA A 232 -6.30 0.18 9.31
CA ALA A 232 -5.75 1.22 10.17
C ALA A 232 -5.10 0.65 11.44
N GLU A 233 -5.72 -0.35 12.09
CA GLU A 233 -5.13 -1.05 13.24
C GLU A 233 -3.84 -1.78 12.84
N ALA A 234 -3.78 -2.38 11.66
CA ALA A 234 -2.56 -3.00 11.14
C ALA A 234 -1.42 -1.98 10.99
N ILE A 235 -1.71 -0.77 10.53
CA ILE A 235 -0.71 0.31 10.45
C ILE A 235 -0.26 0.75 11.85
N HIS A 236 -1.18 0.84 12.80
CA HIS A 236 -0.83 1.12 14.19
C HIS A 236 0.14 0.07 14.73
N VAL A 237 -0.14 -1.22 14.51
CA VAL A 237 0.75 -2.33 14.91
C VAL A 237 2.13 -2.21 14.25
N ILE A 238 2.22 -1.86 12.97
CA ILE A 238 3.51 -1.63 12.30
C ILE A 238 4.34 -0.59 13.06
N LYS A 239 3.71 0.47 13.54
CA LYS A 239 4.38 1.58 14.23
C LYS A 239 4.75 1.27 15.69
N THR A 240 4.00 0.41 16.36
CA THR A 240 4.09 0.21 17.83
C THR A 240 4.58 -1.17 18.23
N ASP A 241 4.41 -2.20 17.40
CA ASP A 241 4.86 -3.55 17.71
C ASP A 241 5.95 -4.01 16.73
N ARG A 242 7.17 -3.61 17.04
CA ARG A 242 8.37 -3.94 16.26
C ARG A 242 8.55 -5.45 16.09
N VAL A 243 8.38 -6.22 17.17
CA VAL A 243 8.70 -7.65 17.18
C VAL A 243 7.78 -8.43 16.25
N ARG A 244 6.46 -8.26 16.39
CA ARG A 244 5.50 -8.94 15.51
C ARG A 244 5.62 -8.46 14.08
N THR A 245 5.82 -7.17 13.85
CA THR A 245 5.98 -6.60 12.50
C THR A 245 7.22 -7.17 11.80
N MET A 246 8.37 -7.21 12.46
CA MET A 246 9.61 -7.76 11.90
C MET A 246 9.45 -9.24 11.56
N LYS A 247 8.75 -10.04 12.39
CA LYS A 247 8.46 -11.44 12.09
C LYS A 247 7.63 -11.60 10.80
N VAL A 248 6.61 -10.78 10.61
CA VAL A 248 5.81 -10.77 9.37
C VAL A 248 6.66 -10.33 8.18
N PHE A 249 7.52 -9.32 8.33
CA PHE A 249 8.43 -8.86 7.29
C PHE A 249 9.38 -9.98 6.84
N ALA A 250 10.05 -10.65 7.79
CA ALA A 250 10.94 -11.77 7.50
C ALA A 250 10.23 -12.85 6.67
N ASN A 251 9.04 -13.28 7.12
CA ASN A 251 8.28 -14.33 6.46
C ASN A 251 7.78 -13.92 5.06
N ARG A 252 7.15 -12.73 4.96
CA ARG A 252 6.52 -12.28 3.70
C ARG A 252 7.53 -11.87 2.63
N MET A 253 8.65 -11.29 3.04
CA MET A 253 9.72 -10.88 2.13
C MET A 253 10.79 -11.95 1.94
N ARG A 254 10.70 -13.08 2.67
CA ARG A 254 11.67 -14.20 2.65
C ARG A 254 13.09 -13.71 2.94
N ILE A 255 13.23 -12.97 4.04
CA ILE A 255 14.51 -12.43 4.49
C ILE A 255 14.98 -13.25 5.68
N ASP A 256 16.10 -13.94 5.52
CA ASP A 256 16.73 -14.73 6.59
C ASP A 256 17.71 -13.91 7.44
N ASP A 257 18.32 -12.85 6.87
CA ASP A 257 19.25 -11.97 7.57
C ASP A 257 18.50 -11.02 8.53
N PRO A 258 18.66 -11.17 9.87
CA PRO A 258 17.98 -10.34 10.86
C PRO A 258 18.30 -8.84 10.73
N GLU A 259 19.49 -8.51 10.27
CA GLU A 259 19.93 -7.14 10.08
C GLU A 259 19.18 -6.48 8.91
N THR A 260 18.96 -7.21 7.82
CA THR A 260 18.15 -6.73 6.69
C THR A 260 16.69 -6.57 7.08
N VAL A 261 16.14 -7.47 7.91
CA VAL A 261 14.77 -7.30 8.46
C VAL A 261 14.69 -6.04 9.32
N ARG A 262 15.67 -5.84 10.22
CA ARG A 262 15.75 -4.69 11.12
C ARG A 262 15.81 -3.38 10.33
N THR A 263 16.73 -3.27 9.39
CA THR A 263 16.90 -2.05 8.58
C THR A 263 15.70 -1.79 7.69
N THR A 264 15.04 -2.83 7.18
CA THR A 264 13.78 -2.70 6.44
C THR A 264 12.67 -2.14 7.32
N TYR A 265 12.52 -2.65 8.54
CA TYR A 265 11.54 -2.14 9.49
C TYR A 265 11.82 -0.67 9.84
N GLU A 266 13.06 -0.34 10.18
CA GLU A 266 13.49 1.02 10.56
C GLU A 266 13.33 2.03 9.42
N TYR A 267 13.43 1.58 8.17
CA TYR A 267 13.15 2.41 7.01
C TYR A 267 11.64 2.71 6.88
N PHE A 268 10.77 1.71 7.04
CA PHE A 268 9.35 1.89 6.71
C PHE A 268 8.48 2.32 7.89
N ALA A 269 8.64 1.74 9.08
CA ALA A 269 7.74 1.95 10.20
C ALA A 269 7.54 3.41 10.60
N PRO A 270 8.60 4.27 10.69
CA PRO A 270 8.43 5.68 11.01
C PRO A 270 7.66 6.45 9.94
N ARG A 271 7.78 6.02 8.67
CA ARG A 271 7.22 6.71 7.50
C ARG A 271 5.74 6.38 7.24
N PHE A 272 5.19 5.38 7.92
CA PHE A 272 3.75 5.12 7.84
C PHE A 272 2.95 6.26 8.47
N SER A 273 1.97 6.76 7.73
CA SER A 273 1.00 7.75 8.21
C SER A 273 -0.05 7.09 9.09
N PHE A 274 -0.28 7.65 10.28
CA PHE A 274 -1.36 7.22 11.17
C PHE A 274 -2.01 8.44 11.83
N PRO A 275 -3.33 8.58 11.78
CA PRO A 275 -4.29 7.79 10.97
C PRO A 275 -3.93 7.81 9.48
N PRO A 276 -4.28 6.74 8.70
CA PRO A 276 -3.92 6.64 7.30
C PRO A 276 -4.80 7.49 6.38
N ARG A 277 -4.85 8.79 6.63
CA ARG A 277 -5.59 9.74 5.81
C ARG A 277 -4.88 9.96 4.47
N VAL A 278 -5.69 10.10 3.42
CA VAL A 278 -5.17 10.49 2.11
C VAL A 278 -4.66 11.92 2.16
N ASN A 279 -3.41 12.13 1.81
CA ASN A 279 -2.89 13.47 1.56
C ASN A 279 -3.37 13.96 0.19
N LEU A 280 -4.30 14.91 0.19
CA LEU A 280 -4.87 15.45 -1.06
C LEU A 280 -3.82 16.18 -1.91
N ASP A 281 -2.75 16.71 -1.32
CA ASP A 281 -1.65 17.33 -2.09
C ASP A 281 -0.91 16.27 -2.92
N GLY A 282 -0.70 15.05 -2.38
CA GLY A 282 -0.10 13.96 -3.13
C GLY A 282 -0.96 13.50 -4.31
N VAL A 283 -2.29 13.55 -4.15
CA VAL A 283 -3.22 13.29 -5.26
C VAL A 283 -3.18 14.42 -6.27
N ARG A 284 -3.17 15.68 -5.82
CA ARG A 284 -3.08 16.88 -6.66
C ARG A 284 -1.79 16.90 -7.48
N ASP A 285 -0.64 16.62 -6.85
CA ASP A 285 0.65 16.58 -7.54
C ASP A 285 0.65 15.50 -8.62
N THR A 286 0.04 14.33 -8.35
CA THR A 286 -0.15 13.25 -9.34
C THR A 286 -1.05 13.68 -10.50
N ILE A 287 -2.18 14.35 -10.22
CA ILE A 287 -3.09 14.87 -11.23
C ILE A 287 -2.39 15.90 -12.11
N ASN A 288 -1.70 16.88 -11.51
CA ASN A 288 -0.98 17.93 -12.23
C ASN A 288 0.10 17.34 -13.15
N PHE A 289 0.84 16.35 -12.65
CA PHE A 289 1.85 15.67 -13.46
C PHE A 289 1.24 14.99 -14.69
N TYR A 290 0.16 14.23 -14.50
CA TYR A 290 -0.48 13.57 -15.64
C TYR A 290 -1.21 14.55 -16.57
N ALA A 291 -1.70 15.69 -16.08
CA ALA A 291 -2.34 16.71 -16.91
C ALA A 291 -1.38 17.34 -17.95
N GLU A 292 -0.06 17.28 -17.72
CA GLU A 292 0.95 17.70 -18.70
C GLU A 292 0.98 16.75 -19.92
N GLN A 293 0.55 15.49 -19.76
CA GLN A 293 0.66 14.43 -20.78
C GLN A 293 -0.69 13.89 -21.25
N ASN A 294 -1.74 14.03 -20.44
CA ASN A 294 -3.07 13.50 -20.71
C ASN A 294 -4.17 14.54 -20.40
N PRO A 295 -4.88 15.03 -21.44
CA PRO A 295 -5.95 16.02 -21.25
C PRO A 295 -7.08 15.60 -20.29
N ASP A 296 -7.32 14.29 -20.10
CA ASP A 296 -8.38 13.79 -19.21
C ASP A 296 -8.15 14.17 -17.74
N PHE A 297 -6.90 14.49 -17.36
CA PHE A 297 -6.56 14.96 -16.03
C PHE A 297 -6.68 16.49 -15.85
N LYS A 298 -6.87 17.25 -16.96
CA LYS A 298 -6.98 18.71 -16.87
C LYS A 298 -8.21 19.10 -16.04
N ASN A 299 -8.02 20.05 -15.13
CA ASN A 299 -9.05 20.60 -14.26
C ASN A 299 -9.70 19.61 -13.28
N ARG A 300 -9.14 18.39 -13.14
CA ARG A 300 -9.63 17.43 -12.15
C ARG A 300 -9.19 17.84 -10.74
N LYS A 301 -10.05 17.55 -9.76
CA LYS A 301 -9.79 17.83 -8.34
C LYS A 301 -9.58 16.54 -7.56
N PRO A 302 -8.71 16.53 -6.54
CA PRO A 302 -8.46 15.35 -5.70
C PRO A 302 -9.75 14.74 -5.11
N GLU A 303 -10.70 15.57 -4.75
CA GLU A 303 -11.98 15.18 -4.14
C GLU A 303 -12.86 14.31 -5.04
N GLU A 304 -12.64 14.35 -6.36
CA GLU A 304 -13.31 13.46 -7.30
C GLU A 304 -12.90 12.00 -7.14
N PHE A 305 -11.68 11.75 -6.66
CA PHE A 305 -11.04 10.43 -6.59
C PHE A 305 -11.00 9.87 -5.17
N VAL A 306 -11.17 10.73 -4.16
CA VAL A 306 -10.97 10.40 -2.75
C VAL A 306 -12.28 10.49 -2.00
N ASP A 307 -12.55 9.49 -1.15
CA ASP A 307 -13.66 9.51 -0.19
C ASP A 307 -13.13 9.19 1.21
N GLN A 308 -13.01 10.20 2.05
CA GLN A 308 -12.56 10.05 3.44
C GLN A 308 -13.71 10.00 4.45
N SER A 309 -14.96 9.89 4.00
CA SER A 309 -16.13 9.91 4.88
C SER A 309 -16.08 8.83 5.98
N LEU A 310 -15.60 7.62 5.66
CA LEU A 310 -15.41 6.55 6.64
C LEU A 310 -14.25 6.82 7.61
N MET A 311 -13.18 7.50 7.16
CA MET A 311 -12.11 7.95 8.06
C MET A 311 -12.63 8.97 9.07
N ASP A 312 -13.50 9.89 8.63
CA ASP A 312 -14.11 10.90 9.49
C ASP A 312 -15.08 10.28 10.50
N GLU A 313 -15.85 9.25 10.08
CA GLU A 313 -16.69 8.47 10.99
C GLU A 313 -15.86 7.77 12.08
N LEU A 314 -14.76 7.08 11.70
CA LEU A 314 -13.88 6.40 12.62
C LEU A 314 -13.23 7.36 13.64
N ASP A 315 -12.88 8.55 13.18
CA ASP A 315 -12.32 9.59 14.04
C ASP A 315 -13.35 10.10 15.06
N LYS A 316 -14.58 10.40 14.59
CA LYS A 316 -15.70 10.80 15.45
C LYS A 316 -16.07 9.73 16.49
N GLU A 317 -15.93 8.44 16.16
CA GLU A 317 -16.12 7.31 17.08
C GLU A 317 -14.97 7.17 18.10
N GLY A 318 -13.92 7.96 17.97
CA GLY A 318 -12.72 7.89 18.81
C GLY A 318 -11.88 6.65 18.55
N PHE A 319 -12.04 5.99 17.38
CA PHE A 319 -11.35 4.75 17.05
C PHE A 319 -9.82 4.91 17.09
N PHE A 320 -9.29 5.94 16.42
CA PHE A 320 -7.85 6.17 16.38
C PHE A 320 -7.26 6.54 17.74
N LYS A 321 -8.00 7.30 18.56
CA LYS A 321 -7.59 7.64 19.91
C LYS A 321 -7.49 6.39 20.81
N LYS A 322 -8.44 5.47 20.70
CA LYS A 322 -8.43 4.19 21.46
C LYS A 322 -7.27 3.27 21.06
N LEU A 323 -6.80 3.32 19.81
CA LEU A 323 -5.64 2.53 19.38
C LEU A 323 -4.32 3.10 19.93
N GLY A 324 -4.23 4.41 20.16
CA GLY A 324 -3.03 5.07 20.65
C GLY A 324 -2.92 5.10 22.20
N GLN A 325 -3.89 4.53 22.90
CA GLN A 325 -3.88 4.34 24.36
C GLN A 325 -3.38 2.94 24.72
#